data_2f4f7e691a3c29f950d9f51bbe634a45
#
_entry.id   2f4f7e691a3c29f950d9f51bbe634a45
#
_cell.length_a   1.000
_cell.length_b   1.000
_cell.length_c   1.000
_cell.angle_alpha   90.00
_cell.angle_beta   90.00
_cell.angle_gamma   90.00
#
_symmetry.space_group_name_H-M   'P 1'
#
loop_
_entity.id
_entity.type
_entity.pdbx_description
1 polymer ?
#
loop_
_entity_poly.entity_id
_entity_poly.type
_entity_poly.pdbx_seq_one_letter_code
_entity_poly.pdbx_strand_id
1 'polypeptide(L)'
;GWPASTQAQEKSLYERLGGLAPISVVVSDFIDALVPDQVLNANPAIDAARKRVPAPYLKYHVTALVCNVTGGPCTYQGRSMKESHAHLNISDGEWDRMVVIFQEILAKHKVPAQEQSDLLAVVASTKPDIVTARPMK
;
A
#
# COMPACT_ATOMS: atom_id res chain seq x y z
N GLY A 1 36.55 17.01 -12.17
CA GLY A 1 35.44 16.44 -11.42
C GLY A 1 34.21 16.37 -12.28
N TRP A 2 33.58 15.27 -12.21
CA TRP A 2 32.43 15.02 -13.06
C TRP A 2 31.14 14.95 -12.28
N PRO A 3 30.17 15.79 -12.63
CA PRO A 3 28.92 15.86 -11.91
C PRO A 3 28.05 14.61 -12.06
N ALA A 4 28.36 13.72 -12.96
CA ALA A 4 27.57 12.53 -13.19
C ALA A 4 27.39 11.66 -11.95
N SER A 5 28.33 11.68 -11.04
CA SER A 5 28.25 10.90 -9.81
C SER A 5 27.13 11.36 -8.87
N THR A 6 26.64 12.59 -9.03
CA THR A 6 25.60 13.14 -8.16
C THR A 6 24.30 12.36 -8.25
N GLN A 7 23.94 11.95 -9.45
CA GLN A 7 22.70 11.19 -9.66
C GLN A 7 22.75 9.80 -9.04
N ALA A 8 23.92 9.17 -9.07
CA ALA A 8 24.09 7.86 -8.47
C ALA A 8 23.97 7.88 -6.95
N GLN A 9 23.99 9.07 -6.33
CA GLN A 9 23.90 9.22 -4.88
C GLN A 9 22.48 9.50 -4.40
N GLU A 10 21.53 9.65 -5.30
CA GLU A 10 20.15 9.82 -4.89
C GLU A 10 19.64 8.58 -4.20
N LYS A 11 19.03 8.78 -3.04
CA LYS A 11 18.48 7.68 -2.27
C LYS A 11 17.16 7.23 -2.86
N SER A 12 16.96 5.93 -2.87
CA SER A 12 15.67 5.34 -3.22
C SER A 12 14.60 5.78 -2.22
N LEU A 13 13.33 5.67 -2.60
CA LEU A 13 12.24 5.91 -1.66
C LEU A 13 12.36 4.97 -0.46
N TYR A 14 12.75 3.72 -0.68
CA TYR A 14 13.00 2.75 0.38
C TYR A 14 13.97 3.31 1.44
N GLU A 15 15.10 3.83 1.00
CA GLU A 15 16.11 4.40 1.91
C GLU A 15 15.58 5.66 2.60
N ARG A 16 14.89 6.52 1.88
CA ARG A 16 14.32 7.75 2.44
C ARG A 16 13.23 7.47 3.46
N LEU A 17 12.55 6.32 3.36
CA LEU A 17 11.57 5.88 4.36
C LEU A 17 12.23 5.25 5.59
N GLY A 18 13.53 5.04 5.56
CA GLY A 18 14.28 4.48 6.68
C GLY A 18 14.54 2.98 6.60
N GLY A 19 14.17 2.35 5.50
CA GLY A 19 14.40 0.93 5.29
C GLY A 19 13.27 0.03 5.80
N LEU A 20 13.56 -1.25 5.89
CA LEU A 20 12.54 -2.29 6.12
C LEU A 20 11.83 -2.17 7.46
N ALA A 21 12.55 -1.85 8.54
CA ALA A 21 11.96 -1.82 9.87
C ALA A 21 10.86 -0.74 10.00
N PRO A 22 11.10 0.55 9.68
CA PRO A 22 10.04 1.54 9.70
C PRO A 22 8.90 1.24 8.72
N ILE A 23 9.21 0.72 7.52
CA ILE A 23 8.19 0.34 6.55
C ILE A 23 7.27 -0.73 7.14
N SER A 24 7.82 -1.74 7.83
CA SER A 24 7.02 -2.80 8.45
C SER A 24 6.08 -2.27 9.53
N VAL A 25 6.52 -1.27 10.29
CA VAL A 25 5.69 -0.65 11.34
C VAL A 25 4.52 0.11 10.72
N VAL A 26 4.78 0.90 9.69
CA VAL A 26 3.73 1.64 8.96
C VAL A 26 2.72 0.67 8.35
N VAL A 27 3.20 -0.37 7.67
CA VAL A 27 2.33 -1.38 7.04
C VAL A 27 1.49 -2.10 8.10
N SER A 28 2.10 -2.47 9.23
CA SER A 28 1.37 -3.14 10.31
C SER A 28 0.20 -2.29 10.81
N ASP A 29 0.44 -1.02 11.09
CA ASP A 29 -0.61 -0.10 11.53
C ASP A 29 -1.67 0.13 10.46
N PHE A 30 -1.26 0.22 9.19
CA PHE A 30 -2.19 0.37 8.09
C PHE A 30 -3.14 -0.81 7.99
N ILE A 31 -2.62 -2.04 8.03
CA ILE A 31 -3.45 -3.25 7.98
C ILE A 31 -4.36 -3.33 9.21
N ASP A 32 -3.85 -2.99 10.40
CA ASP A 32 -4.66 -2.97 11.62
C ASP A 32 -5.82 -1.96 11.55
N ALA A 33 -5.65 -0.87 10.82
CA ALA A 33 -6.72 0.11 10.61
C ALA A 33 -7.68 -0.29 9.49
N LEU A 34 -7.15 -0.95 8.45
CA LEU A 34 -7.92 -1.32 7.26
C LEU A 34 -8.89 -2.47 7.55
N VAL A 35 -8.41 -3.52 8.23
CA VAL A 35 -9.15 -4.76 8.43
C VAL A 35 -10.49 -4.55 9.15
N PRO A 36 -10.59 -3.75 10.23
CA PRO A 36 -11.85 -3.55 10.94
C PRO A 36 -12.71 -2.41 10.36
N ASP A 37 -12.29 -1.75 9.28
CA ASP A 37 -12.98 -0.56 8.80
C ASP A 37 -14.39 -0.88 8.30
N GLN A 38 -15.38 -0.18 8.87
CA GLN A 38 -16.79 -0.46 8.56
C GLN A 38 -17.17 -0.11 7.13
N VAL A 39 -16.60 0.94 6.57
CA VAL A 39 -16.89 1.36 5.19
C VAL A 39 -16.42 0.27 4.22
N LEU A 40 -15.20 -0.22 4.40
CA LEU A 40 -14.67 -1.28 3.55
C LEU A 40 -15.42 -2.61 3.75
N ASN A 41 -15.72 -2.96 4.99
CA ASN A 41 -16.40 -4.22 5.29
C ASN A 41 -17.88 -4.23 4.93
N ALA A 42 -18.45 -3.10 4.55
CA ALA A 42 -19.78 -3.05 3.95
C ALA A 42 -19.80 -3.73 2.57
N ASN A 43 -18.64 -3.86 1.92
CA ASN A 43 -18.49 -4.68 0.73
C ASN A 43 -18.37 -6.15 1.18
N PRO A 44 -19.36 -7.01 0.85
CA PRO A 44 -19.38 -8.39 1.36
C PRO A 44 -18.19 -9.23 0.90
N ALA A 45 -17.62 -8.94 -0.26
CA ALA A 45 -16.44 -9.66 -0.76
C ALA A 45 -15.18 -9.27 0.05
N ILE A 46 -15.05 -8.00 0.40
CA ILE A 46 -13.98 -7.55 1.29
C ILE A 46 -14.15 -8.17 2.68
N ASP A 47 -15.37 -8.14 3.22
CA ASP A 47 -15.65 -8.73 4.54
C ASP A 47 -15.30 -10.21 4.58
N ALA A 48 -15.67 -10.96 3.54
CA ALA A 48 -15.33 -12.37 3.43
C ALA A 48 -13.81 -12.58 3.33
N ALA A 49 -13.13 -11.76 2.55
CA ALA A 49 -11.68 -11.85 2.38
C ALA A 49 -10.93 -11.61 3.69
N ARG A 50 -11.31 -10.58 4.46
CA ARG A 50 -10.64 -10.28 5.72
C ARG A 50 -10.78 -11.41 6.76
N LYS A 51 -11.88 -12.16 6.69
CA LYS A 51 -12.11 -13.31 7.58
C LYS A 51 -11.28 -14.53 7.18
N ARG A 52 -10.92 -14.62 5.90
CA ARG A 52 -10.20 -15.74 5.33
C ARG A 52 -8.68 -15.56 5.38
N VAL A 53 -8.20 -14.32 5.24
CA VAL A 53 -6.78 -14.01 5.13
C VAL A 53 -6.26 -13.52 6.50
N PRO A 54 -5.34 -14.24 7.14
CA PRO A 54 -4.80 -13.80 8.43
C PRO A 54 -4.04 -12.47 8.32
N ALA A 55 -4.23 -11.58 9.31
CA ALA A 55 -3.57 -10.29 9.31
C ALA A 55 -2.04 -10.38 9.28
N PRO A 56 -1.38 -11.27 10.02
CA PRO A 56 0.08 -11.40 9.94
C PRO A 56 0.57 -11.79 8.54
N TYR A 57 -0.16 -12.65 7.85
CA TYR A 57 0.15 -13.03 6.47
C TYR A 57 0.06 -11.82 5.54
N LEU A 58 -1.00 -11.05 5.68
CA LEU A 58 -1.21 -9.84 4.88
C LEU A 58 -0.12 -8.80 5.15
N LYS A 59 0.22 -8.60 6.42
CA LYS A 59 1.29 -7.67 6.82
C LYS A 59 2.63 -8.05 6.19
N TYR A 60 2.95 -9.34 6.19
CA TYR A 60 4.18 -9.83 5.58
C TYR A 60 4.24 -9.51 4.09
N HIS A 61 3.19 -9.87 3.36
CA HIS A 61 3.18 -9.68 1.91
C HIS A 61 3.16 -8.19 1.53
N VAL A 62 2.38 -7.37 2.22
CA VAL A 62 2.31 -5.94 1.91
C VAL A 62 3.64 -5.25 2.26
N THR A 63 4.29 -5.64 3.36
CA THR A 63 5.63 -5.12 3.68
C THR A 63 6.64 -5.46 2.60
N ALA A 64 6.66 -6.71 2.13
CA ALA A 64 7.55 -7.13 1.05
C ALA A 64 7.26 -6.38 -0.25
N LEU A 65 5.99 -6.14 -0.56
CA LEU A 65 5.60 -5.39 -1.74
C LEU A 65 6.09 -3.94 -1.68
N VAL A 66 5.82 -3.26 -0.57
CA VAL A 66 6.26 -1.86 -0.38
C VAL A 66 7.78 -1.76 -0.45
N CYS A 67 8.48 -2.67 0.21
CA CYS A 67 9.94 -2.75 0.14
C CYS A 67 10.42 -2.89 -1.31
N ASN A 68 9.83 -3.80 -2.06
CA ASN A 68 10.20 -4.05 -3.45
C ASN A 68 9.95 -2.85 -4.35
N VAL A 69 8.73 -2.28 -4.32
CA VAL A 69 8.34 -1.21 -5.24
C VAL A 69 8.95 0.14 -4.90
N THR A 70 9.51 0.30 -3.70
CA THR A 70 10.20 1.54 -3.30
C THR A 70 11.72 1.47 -3.52
N GLY A 71 12.21 0.38 -4.09
CA GLY A 71 13.63 0.22 -4.41
C GLY A 71 14.44 -0.53 -3.37
N GLY A 72 13.78 -1.22 -2.44
CA GLY A 72 14.45 -2.05 -1.45
C GLY A 72 14.83 -3.43 -1.98
N PRO A 73 15.54 -4.23 -1.17
CA PRO A 73 16.09 -5.52 -1.61
C PRO A 73 15.10 -6.69 -1.54
N CYS A 74 13.86 -6.45 -1.13
CA CYS A 74 12.89 -7.53 -0.90
C CYS A 74 12.37 -8.09 -2.21
N THR A 75 12.09 -9.39 -2.21
CA THR A 75 11.36 -10.06 -3.28
C THR A 75 9.90 -10.18 -2.88
N TYR A 76 8.99 -9.78 -3.76
CA TYR A 76 7.57 -9.96 -3.53
C TYR A 76 7.13 -11.32 -4.10
N GLN A 77 6.64 -12.19 -3.22
CA GLN A 77 6.22 -13.55 -3.58
C GLN A 77 4.70 -13.72 -3.53
N GLY A 78 3.97 -12.63 -3.32
CA GLY A 78 2.52 -12.64 -3.32
C GLY A 78 1.91 -12.64 -4.71
N ARG A 79 0.58 -12.61 -4.75
CA ARG A 79 -0.17 -12.50 -6.01
C ARG A 79 -0.14 -11.06 -6.52
N SER A 80 -0.34 -10.88 -7.83
CA SER A 80 -0.45 -9.53 -8.39
C SER A 80 -1.63 -8.78 -7.78
N MET A 81 -1.60 -7.46 -7.83
CA MET A 81 -2.70 -6.64 -7.36
C MET A 81 -3.98 -6.96 -8.13
N LYS A 82 -3.87 -7.18 -9.43
CA LYS A 82 -5.02 -7.54 -10.26
C LYS A 82 -5.64 -8.86 -9.81
N GLU A 83 -4.82 -9.91 -9.63
CA GLU A 83 -5.31 -11.23 -9.24
C GLU A 83 -5.86 -11.25 -7.82
N SER A 84 -5.18 -10.60 -6.88
CA SER A 84 -5.59 -10.62 -5.47
C SER A 84 -6.87 -9.82 -5.20
N HIS A 85 -7.23 -8.88 -6.08
CA HIS A 85 -8.42 -8.03 -5.92
C HIS A 85 -9.52 -8.30 -6.94
N ALA A 86 -9.31 -9.18 -7.90
CA ALA A 86 -10.21 -9.38 -9.04
C ALA A 86 -11.66 -9.69 -8.64
N HIS A 87 -11.85 -10.40 -7.54
CA HIS A 87 -13.17 -10.86 -7.10
C HIS A 87 -13.76 -10.01 -5.96
N LEU A 88 -13.10 -8.91 -5.61
CA LEU A 88 -13.54 -8.06 -4.49
C LEU A 88 -14.52 -6.97 -4.89
N ASN A 89 -14.69 -6.74 -6.19
CA ASN A 89 -15.63 -5.73 -6.71
C ASN A 89 -15.44 -4.36 -6.05
N ILE A 90 -14.19 -3.91 -5.96
CA ILE A 90 -13.86 -2.67 -5.27
C ILE A 90 -14.30 -1.46 -6.09
N SER A 91 -15.00 -0.53 -5.42
CA SER A 91 -15.48 0.71 -5.99
C SER A 91 -14.48 1.86 -5.82
N ASP A 92 -14.71 2.95 -6.55
CA ASP A 92 -13.95 4.20 -6.35
C ASP A 92 -14.07 4.72 -4.92
N GLY A 93 -15.26 4.65 -4.33
CA GLY A 93 -15.47 5.12 -2.96
C GLY A 93 -14.68 4.31 -1.93
N GLU A 94 -14.59 3.00 -2.13
CA GLU A 94 -13.80 2.13 -1.27
C GLU A 94 -12.31 2.39 -1.45
N TRP A 95 -11.88 2.62 -2.68
CA TRP A 95 -10.51 3.05 -2.93
C TRP A 95 -10.18 4.36 -2.20
N ASP A 96 -11.05 5.36 -2.31
CA ASP A 96 -10.85 6.64 -1.65
C ASP A 96 -10.78 6.48 -0.13
N ARG A 97 -11.60 5.59 0.45
CA ARG A 97 -11.56 5.29 1.88
C ARG A 97 -10.21 4.70 2.28
N MET A 98 -9.70 3.76 1.51
CA MET A 98 -8.38 3.16 1.75
C MET A 98 -7.29 4.23 1.73
N VAL A 99 -7.33 5.14 0.77
CA VAL A 99 -6.34 6.22 0.66
C VAL A 99 -6.38 7.13 1.89
N VAL A 100 -7.56 7.49 2.37
CA VAL A 100 -7.71 8.30 3.60
C VAL A 100 -7.07 7.59 4.79
N ILE A 101 -7.35 6.30 4.96
CA ILE A 101 -6.76 5.51 6.06
C ILE A 101 -5.24 5.50 5.94
N PHE A 102 -4.72 5.29 4.73
CA PHE A 102 -3.27 5.27 4.50
C PHE A 102 -2.64 6.62 4.84
N GLN A 103 -3.25 7.72 4.40
CA GLN A 103 -2.76 9.06 4.71
C GLN A 103 -2.73 9.33 6.23
N GLU A 104 -3.75 8.89 6.95
CA GLU A 104 -3.80 9.02 8.40
C GLU A 104 -2.66 8.28 9.09
N ILE A 105 -2.36 7.07 8.62
CA ILE A 105 -1.25 6.27 9.15
C ILE A 105 0.10 6.92 8.84
N LEU A 106 0.29 7.42 7.62
CA LEU A 106 1.53 8.12 7.27
C LEU A 106 1.74 9.36 8.14
N ALA A 107 0.68 10.11 8.40
CA ALA A 107 0.73 11.28 9.28
C ALA A 107 1.06 10.89 10.73
N LYS A 108 0.43 9.82 11.23
CA LYS A 108 0.70 9.31 12.57
C LYS A 108 2.17 8.98 12.78
N HIS A 109 2.82 8.40 11.79
CA HIS A 109 4.23 8.05 11.84
C HIS A 109 5.16 9.19 11.42
N LYS A 110 4.60 10.37 11.18
CA LYS A 110 5.37 11.58 10.84
C LYS A 110 6.24 11.39 9.60
N VAL A 111 5.74 10.64 8.63
CA VAL A 111 6.42 10.48 7.35
C VAL A 111 6.48 11.85 6.67
N PRO A 112 7.65 12.31 6.20
CA PRO A 112 7.76 13.63 5.57
C PRO A 112 6.85 13.75 4.33
N ALA A 113 6.42 14.98 4.05
CA ALA A 113 5.45 15.24 2.99
C ALA A 113 5.87 14.72 1.62
N GLN A 114 7.14 14.85 1.27
CA GLN A 114 7.63 14.37 -0.02
C GLN A 114 7.53 12.86 -0.14
N GLU A 115 7.91 12.13 0.91
CA GLU A 115 7.84 10.68 0.95
C GLU A 115 6.40 10.18 0.96
N GLN A 116 5.50 10.90 1.64
CA GLN A 116 4.06 10.61 1.55
C GLN A 116 3.56 10.74 0.11
N SER A 117 3.92 11.83 -0.57
CA SER A 117 3.53 12.07 -1.95
C SER A 117 4.06 10.98 -2.88
N ASP A 118 5.32 10.60 -2.71
CA ASP A 118 5.95 9.55 -3.52
C ASP A 118 5.27 8.19 -3.31
N LEU A 119 4.96 7.85 -2.06
CA LEU A 119 4.24 6.60 -1.75
C LEU A 119 2.82 6.62 -2.33
N LEU A 120 2.12 7.73 -2.21
CA LEU A 120 0.77 7.85 -2.76
C LEU A 120 0.77 7.69 -4.28
N ALA A 121 1.80 8.17 -4.95
CA ALA A 121 1.94 7.97 -6.41
C ALA A 121 2.11 6.49 -6.76
N VAL A 122 2.90 5.76 -5.96
CA VAL A 122 3.07 4.30 -6.15
C VAL A 122 1.74 3.59 -5.94
N VAL A 123 1.03 3.91 -4.87
CA VAL A 123 -0.29 3.32 -4.58
C VAL A 123 -1.26 3.63 -5.71
N ALA A 124 -1.32 4.88 -6.17
CA ALA A 124 -2.22 5.31 -7.24
C ALA A 124 -1.99 4.53 -8.55
N SER A 125 -0.77 4.09 -8.81
CA SER A 125 -0.46 3.30 -10.01
C SER A 125 -1.15 1.95 -10.03
N THR A 126 -1.59 1.44 -8.87
CA THR A 126 -2.28 0.15 -8.77
C THR A 126 -3.80 0.25 -8.92
N LYS A 127 -4.35 1.46 -8.87
CA LYS A 127 -5.80 1.65 -8.90
C LYS A 127 -6.51 0.96 -10.08
N PRO A 128 -5.99 1.05 -11.33
CA PRO A 128 -6.66 0.39 -12.45
C PRO A 128 -6.79 -1.12 -12.31
N ASP A 129 -5.86 -1.76 -11.58
CA ASP A 129 -5.89 -3.20 -11.35
C ASP A 129 -6.82 -3.59 -10.20
N ILE A 130 -7.09 -2.67 -9.28
CA ILE A 130 -7.82 -2.94 -8.04
C ILE A 130 -9.29 -2.54 -8.13
N VAL A 131 -9.58 -1.35 -8.67
CA VAL A 131 -10.95 -0.86 -8.78
C VAL A 131 -11.61 -1.49 -10.00
N THR A 132 -12.62 -2.32 -9.77
CA THR A 132 -13.32 -3.05 -10.81
C THR A 132 -14.82 -2.79 -10.82
N ALA A 133 -15.41 -2.32 -9.73
CA ALA A 133 -16.82 -1.99 -9.69
C ALA A 133 -17.11 -0.78 -10.57
N ARG A 134 -18.11 -0.93 -11.45
CA ARG A 134 -18.52 0.16 -12.34
C ARG A 134 -19.69 0.89 -11.73
N PRO A 135 -19.77 2.22 -11.90
CA PRO A 135 -20.93 2.99 -11.44
C PRO A 135 -22.20 2.47 -12.12
N MET A 136 -23.28 2.44 -11.36
CA MET A 136 -24.60 2.18 -11.92
C MET A 136 -24.99 3.34 -12.82
N LYS A 137 -25.54 3.03 -13.98
CA LYS A 137 -26.06 4.06 -14.88
C LYS A 137 -27.47 4.45 -14.53
#